data_5fd725ae74c777eb2280727fc0878bf8
#
_entry.id   5fd725ae74c777eb2280727fc0878bf8
#
_cell.length_a   1.000
_cell.length_b   1.000
_cell.length_c   1.000
_cell.angle_alpha   90.00
_cell.angle_beta   90.00
_cell.angle_gamma   90.00
#
_symmetry.space_group_name_H-M   'P 1'
#
loop_
_entity.id
_entity.type
_entity.pdbx_description
1 polymer ?
#
loop_
_entity_poly.entity_id
_entity_poly.type
_entity_poly.pdbx_seq_one_letter_code
_entity_poly.pdbx_strand_id
1 'polypeptide(L)'
;MSEYKFETLQLHVGQEQPDPASDARAVPIYATTSYVFRSSEHAAARFGLADAGNIYGRLTNSTQGVFEERIAALEGGVAGLALASGAAAITNTIQALAKSGEHIVAQKTIYGGSANLLAHTLPLYGINTTFVNIHDLEEVTAAIQPNTKAIYIETLGNPNSDIPDIDALAEIAHAHGLPLVIDNTFGTPFLIRPIEHGADIVIHSATKFIGGHGTTLGGIIIDGGTFDWAKSGKYPWISEPNPSYHGVRFTDAAGKAAFATYIRAILLRDTGACISPFVAFLLLQGTETLSLRLERHAENTKKVLEYLVHHPLVEKVYHPSLEDHPDHALYEKYFPNGGGSIFTFDIKGGKEEAFRFIDGLKIFSLLANVADVKSLVIHPATTTHSQLTESELEQAGIHQNTIRLSIGTEHIDDIIADLENGFAAV
;
A
#
# COMPACT_ATOMS: atom_id res chain seq x y z
N MET A 1 -3.65 18.48 -16.63
CA MET A 1 -4.25 18.30 -15.28
C MET A 1 -3.27 18.49 -14.11
N SER A 2 -1.98 18.71 -14.34
CA SER A 2 -0.96 18.95 -13.29
C SER A 2 -1.16 20.21 -12.44
N GLU A 3 -2.14 21.05 -12.75
CA GLU A 3 -2.39 22.30 -12.01
C GLU A 3 -3.43 22.19 -10.89
N TYR A 4 -4.20 21.08 -10.86
CA TYR A 4 -5.22 20.89 -9.84
C TYR A 4 -4.62 20.33 -8.54
N LYS A 5 -5.25 20.72 -7.41
CA LYS A 5 -4.90 20.21 -6.09
C LYS A 5 -5.48 18.82 -5.85
N PHE A 6 -4.99 18.13 -4.82
CA PHE A 6 -5.35 16.76 -4.50
C PHE A 6 -6.87 16.52 -4.47
N GLU A 7 -7.61 17.40 -3.79
CA GLU A 7 -9.06 17.31 -3.59
C GLU A 7 -9.83 17.41 -4.92
N THR A 8 -9.30 18.13 -5.90
CA THR A 8 -9.88 18.18 -7.25
C THR A 8 -9.50 16.94 -8.05
N LEU A 9 -8.24 16.50 -7.97
CA LEU A 9 -7.78 15.30 -8.67
C LEU A 9 -8.54 14.06 -8.21
N GLN A 10 -8.76 13.89 -6.89
CA GLN A 10 -9.47 12.73 -6.34
C GLN A 10 -10.93 12.61 -6.81
N LEU A 11 -11.52 13.72 -7.29
CA LEU A 11 -12.91 13.76 -7.77
C LEU A 11 -13.02 13.61 -9.30
N HIS A 12 -12.02 14.06 -10.06
CA HIS A 12 -12.20 14.30 -11.50
C HIS A 12 -11.31 13.47 -12.41
N VAL A 13 -10.12 13.01 -11.99
CA VAL A 13 -9.21 12.27 -12.87
C VAL A 13 -9.85 10.99 -13.38
N GLY A 14 -9.72 10.75 -14.70
CA GLY A 14 -10.34 9.64 -15.42
C GLY A 14 -11.85 9.82 -15.68
N GLN A 15 -12.42 10.96 -15.29
CA GLN A 15 -13.85 11.26 -15.37
C GLN A 15 -14.09 12.74 -15.75
N GLU A 16 -13.16 13.35 -16.46
CA GLU A 16 -13.20 14.77 -16.85
C GLU A 16 -14.36 15.08 -17.80
N GLN A 17 -14.75 14.08 -18.59
CA GLN A 17 -15.88 14.12 -19.47
C GLN A 17 -16.96 13.12 -19.03
N PRO A 18 -18.24 13.36 -19.32
CA PRO A 18 -19.29 12.36 -19.10
C PRO A 18 -19.03 11.10 -19.94
N ASP A 19 -19.64 10.00 -19.55
CA ASP A 19 -19.57 8.77 -20.35
C ASP A 19 -20.06 9.01 -21.78
N PRO A 20 -19.25 8.74 -22.82
CA PRO A 20 -19.59 9.11 -24.20
C PRO A 20 -20.76 8.33 -24.79
N ALA A 21 -21.18 7.23 -24.17
CA ALA A 21 -22.27 6.39 -24.64
C ALA A 21 -23.63 6.77 -24.02
N SER A 22 -23.62 7.34 -22.79
CA SER A 22 -24.84 7.56 -22.01
C SER A 22 -24.98 8.96 -21.42
N ASP A 23 -23.97 9.82 -21.60
CA ASP A 23 -23.84 11.13 -20.94
C ASP A 23 -23.89 11.06 -19.39
N ALA A 24 -23.66 9.87 -18.83
CA ALA A 24 -23.68 9.68 -17.38
C ALA A 24 -22.59 10.48 -16.69
N ARG A 25 -22.95 11.20 -15.62
CA ARG A 25 -21.98 11.95 -14.80
C ARG A 25 -21.19 11.02 -13.87
N ALA A 26 -21.83 10.01 -13.28
CA ALA A 26 -21.15 8.98 -12.49
C ALA A 26 -20.41 8.00 -13.41
N VAL A 27 -19.31 7.43 -12.93
CA VAL A 27 -18.59 6.38 -13.65
C VAL A 27 -19.48 5.16 -13.82
N PRO A 28 -19.80 4.69 -15.05
CA PRO A 28 -20.60 3.50 -15.25
C PRO A 28 -19.88 2.23 -14.78
N ILE A 29 -20.63 1.24 -14.33
CA ILE A 29 -20.10 -0.09 -14.02
C ILE A 29 -20.20 -0.96 -15.26
N TYR A 30 -19.08 -1.18 -15.95
CA TYR A 30 -19.02 -2.03 -17.14
C TYR A 30 -18.83 -3.50 -16.76
N ALA A 31 -19.91 -4.17 -16.41
CA ALA A 31 -19.94 -5.60 -16.05
C ALA A 31 -19.90 -6.47 -17.32
N THR A 32 -18.76 -6.56 -17.98
CA THR A 32 -18.57 -7.37 -19.19
C THR A 32 -17.24 -8.13 -19.15
N THR A 33 -17.22 -9.32 -19.77
CA THR A 33 -16.01 -10.13 -19.92
C THR A 33 -15.21 -9.78 -21.18
N SER A 34 -15.87 -9.32 -22.25
CA SER A 34 -15.25 -9.17 -23.58
C SER A 34 -15.81 -7.98 -24.32
N TYR A 35 -15.04 -7.53 -25.31
CA TYR A 35 -15.34 -6.35 -26.12
C TYR A 35 -15.29 -6.71 -27.61
N VAL A 36 -16.19 -6.13 -28.39
CA VAL A 36 -16.30 -6.39 -29.84
C VAL A 36 -15.27 -5.56 -30.61
N PHE A 37 -14.56 -6.19 -31.51
CA PHE A 37 -13.66 -5.52 -32.46
C PHE A 37 -14.40 -5.09 -33.73
N ARG A 38 -13.94 -4.00 -34.34
CA ARG A 38 -14.54 -3.45 -35.57
C ARG A 38 -14.17 -4.25 -36.82
N SER A 39 -12.98 -4.89 -36.81
CA SER A 39 -12.48 -5.75 -37.88
C SER A 39 -11.40 -6.70 -37.34
N SER A 40 -10.97 -7.66 -38.16
CA SER A 40 -9.85 -8.55 -37.83
C SER A 40 -8.52 -7.80 -37.67
N GLU A 41 -8.27 -6.75 -38.49
CA GLU A 41 -7.10 -5.89 -38.37
C GLU A 41 -7.12 -5.09 -37.06
N HIS A 42 -8.28 -4.57 -36.65
CA HIS A 42 -8.45 -3.89 -35.37
C HIS A 42 -8.17 -4.85 -34.19
N ALA A 43 -8.66 -6.10 -34.27
CA ALA A 43 -8.35 -7.10 -33.27
C ALA A 43 -6.83 -7.37 -33.20
N ALA A 44 -6.18 -7.59 -34.33
CA ALA A 44 -4.73 -7.81 -34.39
C ALA A 44 -3.92 -6.64 -33.82
N ALA A 45 -4.30 -5.40 -34.11
CA ALA A 45 -3.65 -4.19 -33.60
C ALA A 45 -3.76 -4.10 -32.07
N ARG A 46 -4.95 -4.42 -31.50
CA ARG A 46 -5.17 -4.48 -30.04
C ARG A 46 -4.28 -5.51 -29.35
N PHE A 47 -4.23 -6.72 -29.88
CA PHE A 47 -3.38 -7.79 -29.31
C PHE A 47 -1.88 -7.51 -29.48
N GLY A 48 -1.50 -6.78 -30.53
CA GLY A 48 -0.12 -6.34 -30.79
C GLY A 48 0.31 -5.09 -30.03
N LEU A 49 -0.51 -4.51 -29.16
CA LEU A 49 -0.28 -3.25 -28.44
C LEU A 49 -0.09 -2.03 -29.38
N ALA A 50 -0.50 -2.13 -30.64
CA ALA A 50 -0.45 -1.05 -31.62
C ALA A 50 -1.68 -0.12 -31.56
N ASP A 51 -2.76 -0.55 -30.93
CA ASP A 51 -3.97 0.22 -30.67
C ASP A 51 -4.41 0.05 -29.22
N ALA A 52 -4.62 1.16 -28.53
CA ALA A 52 -5.01 1.15 -27.12
C ALA A 52 -6.50 0.84 -26.94
N GLY A 53 -6.89 0.18 -25.84
CA GLY A 53 -8.26 -0.02 -25.39
C GLY A 53 -8.57 -1.42 -24.91
N ASN A 54 -9.86 -1.67 -24.72
CA ASN A 54 -10.34 -2.90 -24.09
C ASN A 54 -10.27 -4.11 -25.03
N ILE A 55 -9.86 -5.25 -24.48
CA ILE A 55 -9.82 -6.56 -25.15
C ILE A 55 -10.68 -7.56 -24.37
N TYR A 56 -10.36 -7.76 -23.10
CA TYR A 56 -10.98 -8.72 -22.22
C TYR A 56 -10.96 -8.21 -20.78
N GLY A 57 -12.05 -8.37 -20.05
CA GLY A 57 -12.28 -7.76 -18.73
C GLY A 57 -11.25 -8.12 -17.65
N ARG A 58 -10.48 -9.19 -17.81
CA ARG A 58 -9.36 -9.52 -16.93
C ARG A 58 -8.17 -8.57 -17.12
N LEU A 59 -7.95 -8.09 -18.35
CA LEU A 59 -6.81 -7.24 -18.71
C LEU A 59 -7.14 -5.76 -18.56
N THR A 60 -8.30 -5.37 -19.09
CA THR A 60 -8.75 -3.98 -19.16
C THR A 60 -10.27 -3.90 -19.01
N ASN A 61 -10.73 -2.87 -18.30
CA ASN A 61 -12.14 -2.56 -18.14
C ASN A 61 -12.27 -1.05 -17.89
N SER A 62 -13.25 -0.40 -18.50
CA SER A 62 -13.39 1.06 -18.41
C SER A 62 -13.62 1.57 -16.99
N THR A 63 -14.35 0.85 -16.14
CA THR A 63 -14.54 1.20 -14.73
C THR A 63 -13.22 1.08 -13.94
N GLN A 64 -12.50 -0.01 -14.17
CA GLN A 64 -11.18 -0.23 -13.55
C GLN A 64 -10.18 0.83 -13.99
N GLY A 65 -10.20 1.21 -15.29
CA GLY A 65 -9.33 2.23 -15.86
C GLY A 65 -9.45 3.59 -15.16
N VAL A 66 -10.67 4.03 -14.84
CA VAL A 66 -10.86 5.27 -14.07
C VAL A 66 -10.22 5.19 -12.68
N PHE A 67 -10.35 4.07 -11.99
CA PHE A 67 -9.71 3.86 -10.69
C PHE A 67 -8.18 3.88 -10.81
N GLU A 68 -7.64 3.19 -11.82
CA GLU A 68 -6.20 3.13 -12.09
C GLU A 68 -5.61 4.51 -12.39
N GLU A 69 -6.24 5.28 -13.29
CA GLU A 69 -5.82 6.63 -13.67
C GLU A 69 -5.88 7.59 -12.48
N ARG A 70 -6.94 7.50 -11.68
CA ARG A 70 -7.15 8.38 -10.53
C ARG A 70 -6.10 8.16 -9.45
N ILE A 71 -5.85 6.94 -9.03
CA ILE A 71 -4.83 6.68 -8.00
C ILE A 71 -3.43 6.97 -8.53
N ALA A 72 -3.13 6.66 -9.79
CA ALA A 72 -1.86 7.02 -10.40
C ALA A 72 -1.62 8.53 -10.37
N ALA A 73 -2.62 9.34 -10.72
CA ALA A 73 -2.51 10.80 -10.66
C ALA A 73 -2.36 11.34 -9.24
N LEU A 74 -3.04 10.73 -8.26
CA LEU A 74 -2.93 11.12 -6.85
C LEU A 74 -1.54 10.83 -6.28
N GLU A 75 -0.93 9.71 -6.65
CA GLU A 75 0.45 9.35 -6.27
C GLU A 75 1.52 10.12 -7.07
N GLY A 76 1.17 10.72 -8.20
CA GLY A 76 2.13 11.34 -9.10
C GLY A 76 2.81 10.35 -10.04
N GLY A 77 2.27 9.13 -10.19
CA GLY A 77 2.76 8.11 -11.11
C GLY A 77 2.26 8.27 -12.53
N VAL A 78 2.81 7.48 -13.44
CA VAL A 78 2.48 7.49 -14.88
C VAL A 78 1.43 6.46 -15.28
N ALA A 79 1.26 5.41 -14.47
CA ALA A 79 0.28 4.35 -14.70
C ALA A 79 -0.12 3.64 -13.41
N GLY A 80 -1.37 3.19 -13.34
CA GLY A 80 -1.89 2.31 -12.31
C GLY A 80 -2.29 0.95 -12.86
N LEU A 81 -2.21 -0.08 -12.02
CA LEU A 81 -2.70 -1.43 -12.30
C LEU A 81 -3.48 -1.95 -11.10
N ALA A 82 -4.80 -2.01 -11.23
CA ALA A 82 -5.68 -2.52 -10.20
C ALA A 82 -5.73 -4.05 -10.17
N LEU A 83 -5.70 -4.61 -8.98
CA LEU A 83 -5.65 -6.05 -8.70
C LEU A 83 -6.67 -6.44 -7.61
N ALA A 84 -6.95 -7.73 -7.49
CA ALA A 84 -7.96 -8.27 -6.60
C ALA A 84 -7.70 -8.01 -5.10
N SER A 85 -6.46 -7.73 -4.70
CA SER A 85 -6.08 -7.45 -3.32
C SER A 85 -4.70 -6.79 -3.23
N GLY A 86 -4.38 -6.20 -2.07
CA GLY A 86 -3.02 -5.73 -1.77
C GLY A 86 -1.99 -6.86 -1.85
N ALA A 87 -2.31 -8.04 -1.34
CA ALA A 87 -1.43 -9.20 -1.44
C ALA A 87 -1.14 -9.58 -2.91
N ALA A 88 -2.14 -9.51 -3.79
CA ALA A 88 -1.94 -9.73 -5.23
C ALA A 88 -1.03 -8.65 -5.85
N ALA A 89 -1.18 -7.38 -5.42
CA ALA A 89 -0.32 -6.29 -5.88
C ALA A 89 1.14 -6.51 -5.47
N ILE A 90 1.39 -6.87 -4.21
CA ILE A 90 2.74 -7.18 -3.71
C ILE A 90 3.32 -8.39 -4.47
N THR A 91 2.58 -9.50 -4.55
CA THR A 91 3.06 -10.72 -5.20
C THR A 91 3.41 -10.49 -6.67
N ASN A 92 2.52 -9.80 -7.43
CA ASN A 92 2.78 -9.49 -8.84
C ASN A 92 3.97 -8.54 -9.01
N THR A 93 4.15 -7.56 -8.12
CA THR A 93 5.30 -6.66 -8.13
C THR A 93 6.60 -7.45 -7.93
N ILE A 94 6.68 -8.27 -6.88
CA ILE A 94 7.88 -9.05 -6.60
C ILE A 94 8.18 -10.04 -7.73
N GLN A 95 7.18 -10.75 -8.24
CA GLN A 95 7.34 -11.68 -9.38
C GLN A 95 7.67 -10.98 -10.70
N ALA A 96 7.30 -9.71 -10.87
CA ALA A 96 7.73 -8.91 -12.01
C ALA A 96 9.21 -8.55 -11.92
N LEU A 97 9.71 -8.27 -10.72
CA LEU A 97 11.07 -7.85 -10.46
C LEU A 97 12.06 -9.01 -10.33
N ALA A 98 11.69 -10.08 -9.63
CA ALA A 98 12.57 -11.19 -9.31
C ALA A 98 12.06 -12.51 -9.89
N LYS A 99 13.00 -13.32 -10.36
CA LYS A 99 12.80 -14.69 -10.86
C LYS A 99 13.46 -15.71 -9.92
N SER A 100 13.31 -16.99 -10.23
CA SER A 100 13.99 -18.06 -9.48
C SER A 100 15.52 -17.87 -9.48
N GLY A 101 16.13 -17.92 -8.31
CA GLY A 101 17.54 -17.64 -8.07
C GLY A 101 17.86 -16.17 -7.78
N GLU A 102 16.85 -15.30 -7.73
CA GLU A 102 17.04 -13.88 -7.48
C GLU A 102 16.61 -13.48 -6.05
N HIS A 103 16.89 -12.23 -5.67
CA HIS A 103 16.89 -11.78 -4.30
C HIS A 103 16.21 -10.42 -4.12
N ILE A 104 15.58 -10.22 -2.96
CA ILE A 104 14.95 -8.98 -2.50
C ILE A 104 15.57 -8.56 -1.17
N VAL A 105 15.83 -7.28 -0.97
CA VAL A 105 16.09 -6.68 0.35
C VAL A 105 14.78 -6.10 0.84
N ALA A 106 14.36 -6.44 2.06
CA ALA A 106 13.10 -5.98 2.62
C ALA A 106 13.24 -5.45 4.04
N GLN A 107 12.48 -4.43 4.40
CA GLN A 107 12.34 -3.95 5.77
C GLN A 107 11.83 -5.08 6.69
N LYS A 108 12.34 -5.14 7.94
CA LYS A 108 11.90 -6.12 8.95
C LYS A 108 10.48 -5.85 9.45
N THR A 109 10.15 -4.60 9.68
CA THR A 109 8.90 -4.13 10.29
C THR A 109 7.85 -3.84 9.21
N ILE A 110 7.43 -4.86 8.46
CA ILE A 110 6.39 -4.78 7.42
C ILE A 110 5.15 -5.57 7.83
N TYR A 111 4.08 -5.37 7.09
CA TYR A 111 2.85 -6.15 7.26
C TYR A 111 3.13 -7.66 7.31
N GLY A 112 2.59 -8.33 8.33
CA GLY A 112 2.87 -9.76 8.58
C GLY A 112 2.58 -10.67 7.40
N GLY A 113 1.56 -10.36 6.57
CA GLY A 113 1.28 -11.10 5.34
C GLY A 113 2.38 -10.95 4.30
N SER A 114 2.97 -9.75 4.17
CA SER A 114 4.11 -9.48 3.28
C SER A 114 5.38 -10.18 3.79
N ALA A 115 5.62 -10.10 5.09
CA ALA A 115 6.76 -10.80 5.72
C ALA A 115 6.66 -12.32 5.49
N ASN A 116 5.50 -12.92 5.72
CA ASN A 116 5.28 -14.35 5.48
C ASN A 116 5.43 -14.72 3.99
N LEU A 117 4.91 -13.90 3.08
CA LEU A 117 5.09 -14.09 1.63
C LEU A 117 6.57 -14.13 1.26
N LEU A 118 7.35 -13.15 1.73
CA LEU A 118 8.77 -13.00 1.41
C LEU A 118 9.64 -14.05 2.11
N ALA A 119 9.32 -14.42 3.36
CA ALA A 119 10.13 -15.34 4.16
C ALA A 119 9.87 -16.83 3.84
N HIS A 120 8.62 -17.18 3.48
CA HIS A 120 8.21 -18.59 3.41
C HIS A 120 7.61 -19.00 2.07
N THR A 121 6.79 -18.15 1.44
CA THR A 121 6.09 -18.54 0.21
C THR A 121 6.99 -18.40 -1.02
N LEU A 122 7.61 -17.26 -1.22
CA LEU A 122 8.44 -16.98 -2.40
C LEU A 122 9.74 -17.82 -2.46
N PRO A 123 10.38 -18.20 -1.34
CA PRO A 123 11.50 -19.12 -1.38
C PRO A 123 11.16 -20.49 -2.00
N LEU A 124 9.91 -20.95 -1.92
CA LEU A 124 9.45 -22.16 -2.61
C LEU A 124 9.50 -22.03 -4.14
N TYR A 125 9.53 -20.80 -4.64
CA TYR A 125 9.67 -20.47 -6.07
C TYR A 125 11.07 -19.94 -6.40
N GLY A 126 12.01 -20.05 -5.45
CA GLY A 126 13.42 -19.67 -5.63
C GLY A 126 13.71 -18.18 -5.50
N ILE A 127 12.80 -17.37 -5.02
CA ILE A 127 13.02 -15.95 -4.73
C ILE A 127 13.33 -15.81 -3.24
N ASN A 128 14.53 -15.36 -2.90
CA ASN A 128 14.99 -15.24 -1.52
C ASN A 128 14.93 -13.77 -1.06
N THR A 129 14.85 -13.58 0.26
CA THR A 129 14.76 -12.23 0.86
C THR A 129 15.72 -12.11 2.05
N THR A 130 16.44 -10.99 2.13
CA THR A 130 17.13 -10.55 3.35
C THR A 130 16.32 -9.42 3.99
N PHE A 131 15.91 -9.64 5.23
CA PHE A 131 15.23 -8.63 6.04
C PHE A 131 16.27 -7.79 6.78
N VAL A 132 16.11 -6.46 6.72
CA VAL A 132 17.06 -5.49 7.28
C VAL A 132 16.36 -4.49 8.19
N ASN A 133 17.14 -3.93 9.13
CA ASN A 133 16.72 -2.73 9.85
C ASN A 133 16.90 -1.52 8.93
N ILE A 134 15.80 -0.88 8.54
CA ILE A 134 15.81 0.28 7.62
C ILE A 134 16.47 1.53 8.19
N HIS A 135 16.65 1.63 9.50
CA HIS A 135 17.34 2.72 10.15
C HIS A 135 18.88 2.53 10.12
N ASP A 136 19.35 1.34 9.75
CA ASP A 136 20.78 1.03 9.54
C ASP A 136 21.07 0.94 8.03
N LEU A 137 21.43 2.08 7.44
CA LEU A 137 21.75 2.18 6.00
C LEU A 137 22.97 1.34 5.59
N GLU A 138 23.89 1.03 6.54
CA GLU A 138 25.01 0.15 6.29
C GLU A 138 24.53 -1.31 6.20
N GLU A 139 23.63 -1.75 7.09
CA GLU A 139 22.96 -3.07 7.01
C GLU A 139 22.21 -3.22 5.69
N VAL A 140 21.44 -2.19 5.27
CA VAL A 140 20.72 -2.19 3.99
C VAL A 140 21.67 -2.39 2.82
N THR A 141 22.76 -1.61 2.79
CA THR A 141 23.75 -1.67 1.71
C THR A 141 24.47 -3.01 1.68
N ALA A 142 24.86 -3.54 2.84
CA ALA A 142 25.54 -4.83 2.97
C ALA A 142 24.66 -6.02 2.57
N ALA A 143 23.33 -5.90 2.69
CA ALA A 143 22.37 -6.93 2.29
C ALA A 143 22.21 -7.04 0.77
N ILE A 144 22.65 -6.05 -0.01
CA ILE A 144 22.53 -6.06 -1.47
C ILE A 144 23.52 -7.07 -2.07
N GLN A 145 22.99 -8.05 -2.79
CA GLN A 145 23.73 -9.10 -3.49
C GLN A 145 23.76 -8.84 -5.00
N PRO A 146 24.64 -9.50 -5.78
CA PRO A 146 24.67 -9.35 -7.26
C PRO A 146 23.34 -9.68 -7.94
N ASN A 147 22.56 -10.61 -7.37
CA ASN A 147 21.25 -11.04 -7.85
C ASN A 147 20.07 -10.30 -7.17
N THR A 148 20.31 -9.27 -6.37
CA THR A 148 19.25 -8.43 -5.79
C THR A 148 18.52 -7.67 -6.89
N LYS A 149 17.19 -7.61 -6.77
CA LYS A 149 16.27 -7.00 -7.76
C LYS A 149 15.45 -5.83 -7.25
N ALA A 150 15.31 -5.65 -5.96
CA ALA A 150 14.62 -4.50 -5.39
C ALA A 150 14.92 -4.32 -3.91
N ILE A 151 14.68 -3.12 -3.42
CA ILE A 151 14.48 -2.82 -2.00
C ILE A 151 12.98 -2.61 -1.80
N TYR A 152 12.38 -3.33 -0.84
CA TYR A 152 10.96 -3.27 -0.51
C TYR A 152 10.76 -2.76 0.92
N ILE A 153 9.99 -1.67 1.06
CA ILE A 153 9.69 -1.03 2.36
C ILE A 153 8.22 -0.60 2.46
N GLU A 154 7.80 -0.21 3.65
CA GLU A 154 6.52 0.46 3.93
C GLU A 154 6.76 1.90 4.37
N THR A 155 5.89 2.84 4.03
CA THR A 155 5.99 4.25 4.47
C THR A 155 5.79 4.43 5.96
N LEU A 156 4.92 3.61 6.54
CA LEU A 156 4.63 3.52 7.97
C LEU A 156 4.58 2.04 8.32
N GLY A 157 5.53 1.59 9.12
CA GLY A 157 5.65 0.20 9.53
C GLY A 157 4.46 -0.28 10.38
N ASN A 158 4.25 -1.58 10.38
CA ASN A 158 3.18 -2.21 11.15
C ASN A 158 3.77 -3.18 12.17
N PRO A 159 3.53 -3.00 13.50
CA PRO A 159 2.42 -2.22 14.05
C PRO A 159 2.78 -0.82 14.58
N ASN A 160 4.05 -0.47 14.70
CA ASN A 160 4.51 0.67 15.51
C ASN A 160 4.67 1.99 14.73
N SER A 161 4.32 2.01 13.44
CA SER A 161 4.39 3.20 12.57
C SER A 161 5.80 3.80 12.44
N ASP A 162 6.87 2.97 12.48
CA ASP A 162 8.23 3.39 12.20
C ASP A 162 8.35 3.92 10.76
N ILE A 163 9.21 4.93 10.58
CA ILE A 163 9.33 5.66 9.32
C ILE A 163 10.74 5.51 8.74
N PRO A 164 10.88 4.97 7.50
CA PRO A 164 12.17 4.92 6.81
C PRO A 164 12.61 6.30 6.31
N ASP A 165 13.92 6.54 6.21
CA ASP A 165 14.43 7.64 5.40
C ASP A 165 14.37 7.26 3.92
N ILE A 166 13.23 7.60 3.28
CA ILE A 166 12.90 7.22 1.92
C ILE A 166 13.93 7.77 0.93
N ASP A 167 14.35 9.04 1.10
CA ASP A 167 15.32 9.68 0.20
C ASP A 167 16.66 8.92 0.23
N ALA A 168 17.17 8.59 1.42
CA ALA A 168 18.42 7.84 1.56
C ALA A 168 18.33 6.41 0.98
N LEU A 169 17.21 5.73 1.20
CA LEU A 169 16.99 4.39 0.65
C LEU A 169 16.85 4.39 -0.87
N ALA A 170 16.25 5.44 -1.45
CA ALA A 170 16.19 5.64 -2.89
C ALA A 170 17.59 5.83 -3.48
N GLU A 171 18.44 6.64 -2.86
CA GLU A 171 19.83 6.82 -3.28
C GLU A 171 20.60 5.49 -3.28
N ILE A 172 20.48 4.69 -2.22
CA ILE A 172 21.11 3.36 -2.13
C ILE A 172 20.59 2.44 -3.23
N ALA A 173 19.28 2.35 -3.42
CA ALA A 173 18.67 1.49 -4.45
C ALA A 173 19.19 1.87 -5.84
N HIS A 174 19.11 3.14 -6.20
CA HIS A 174 19.51 3.65 -7.51
C HIS A 174 21.02 3.53 -7.77
N ALA A 175 21.86 3.72 -6.76
CA ALA A 175 23.31 3.50 -6.88
C ALA A 175 23.67 2.05 -7.27
N HIS A 176 22.80 1.10 -6.91
CA HIS A 176 22.95 -0.32 -7.26
C HIS A 176 22.13 -0.75 -8.49
N GLY A 177 21.47 0.19 -9.18
CA GLY A 177 20.59 -0.07 -10.34
C GLY A 177 19.35 -0.88 -9.96
N LEU A 178 18.80 -0.67 -8.76
CA LEU A 178 17.60 -1.31 -8.23
C LEU A 178 16.46 -0.30 -8.13
N PRO A 179 15.21 -0.70 -8.41
CA PRO A 179 14.07 0.11 -8.06
C PRO A 179 13.79 0.06 -6.55
N LEU A 180 13.33 1.18 -6.00
CA LEU A 180 12.74 1.26 -4.66
C LEU A 180 11.22 1.02 -4.78
N VAL A 181 10.75 -0.02 -4.10
CA VAL A 181 9.34 -0.41 -4.01
C VAL A 181 8.80 -0.05 -2.65
N ILE A 182 7.73 0.74 -2.61
CA ILE A 182 7.14 1.20 -1.36
C ILE A 182 5.67 0.80 -1.26
N ASP A 183 5.30 0.09 -0.22
CA ASP A 183 3.90 -0.08 0.16
C ASP A 183 3.44 1.17 0.93
N ASN A 184 2.61 1.98 0.29
CA ASN A 184 2.09 3.24 0.82
C ASN A 184 0.65 3.08 1.37
N THR A 185 0.27 1.89 1.78
CA THR A 185 -1.09 1.59 2.26
C THR A 185 -1.48 2.47 3.44
N PHE A 186 -0.59 2.71 4.40
CA PHE A 186 -0.86 3.53 5.59
C PHE A 186 -0.62 5.02 5.35
N GLY A 187 0.36 5.36 4.50
CA GLY A 187 0.63 6.74 4.12
C GLY A 187 -0.47 7.33 3.24
N THR A 188 -0.98 6.57 2.31
CA THR A 188 -1.89 7.04 1.25
C THR A 188 -1.31 8.18 0.40
N PRO A 189 -1.81 8.41 -0.82
CA PRO A 189 -1.31 9.53 -1.63
C PRO A 189 -1.67 10.92 -1.08
N PHE A 190 -2.53 10.99 -0.06
CA PHE A 190 -2.89 12.23 0.59
C PHE A 190 -1.87 12.67 1.65
N LEU A 191 -1.36 11.74 2.44
CA LEU A 191 -0.43 12.06 3.52
C LEU A 191 1.02 12.14 3.02
N ILE A 192 1.40 11.25 2.08
CA ILE A 192 2.72 11.21 1.47
C ILE A 192 2.65 10.65 0.05
N ARG A 193 3.48 11.18 -0.85
CA ARG A 193 3.72 10.66 -2.19
C ARG A 193 5.14 10.14 -2.32
N PRO A 194 5.38 8.85 -2.11
CA PRO A 194 6.74 8.30 -2.11
C PRO A 194 7.50 8.50 -3.43
N ILE A 195 6.80 8.65 -4.57
CA ILE A 195 7.42 8.96 -5.88
C ILE A 195 8.16 10.30 -5.84
N GLU A 196 7.66 11.29 -5.10
CA GLU A 196 8.34 12.59 -4.91
C GLU A 196 9.63 12.46 -4.09
N HIS A 197 9.81 11.33 -3.42
CA HIS A 197 10.97 10.96 -2.58
C HIS A 197 11.82 9.83 -3.19
N GLY A 198 11.69 9.57 -4.48
CA GLY A 198 12.53 8.63 -5.20
C GLY A 198 12.02 7.19 -5.26
N ALA A 199 10.81 6.89 -4.78
CA ALA A 199 10.20 5.60 -5.05
C ALA A 199 9.91 5.42 -6.54
N ASP A 200 10.17 4.22 -7.06
CA ASP A 200 9.91 3.89 -8.46
C ASP A 200 8.59 3.17 -8.64
N ILE A 201 8.20 2.39 -7.65
CA ILE A 201 6.97 1.60 -7.64
C ILE A 201 6.28 1.81 -6.29
N VAL A 202 5.01 2.19 -6.33
CA VAL A 202 4.18 2.32 -5.13
C VAL A 202 3.06 1.29 -5.16
N ILE A 203 2.80 0.67 -4.02
CA ILE A 203 1.75 -0.34 -3.85
C ILE A 203 0.75 0.15 -2.81
N HIS A 204 -0.53 -0.16 -3.02
CA HIS A 204 -1.55 -0.01 -1.98
C HIS A 204 -2.39 -1.27 -1.85
N SER A 205 -2.65 -1.67 -0.63
CA SER A 205 -3.88 -2.38 -0.32
C SER A 205 -5.03 -1.37 -0.31
N ALA A 206 -5.73 -1.25 -1.45
CA ALA A 206 -6.86 -0.35 -1.58
C ALA A 206 -8.05 -0.71 -0.67
N THR A 207 -8.03 -1.91 -0.09
CA THR A 207 -8.90 -2.41 0.98
C THR A 207 -8.95 -1.46 2.19
N LYS A 208 -7.82 -0.78 2.47
CA LYS A 208 -7.60 0.02 3.67
C LYS A 208 -8.15 1.44 3.48
N PHE A 209 -7.37 2.48 3.72
CA PHE A 209 -7.84 3.89 3.63
C PHE A 209 -8.47 4.28 2.29
N ILE A 210 -8.00 3.75 1.16
CA ILE A 210 -8.58 4.10 -0.15
C ILE A 210 -10.06 3.69 -0.19
N GLY A 211 -10.39 2.45 0.13
CA GLY A 211 -11.78 2.01 0.28
C GLY A 211 -12.45 2.59 1.53
N GLY A 212 -11.78 2.49 2.66
CA GLY A 212 -12.07 3.14 3.92
C GLY A 212 -13.28 2.61 4.71
N HIS A 213 -14.06 1.67 4.17
CA HIS A 213 -15.36 1.27 4.74
C HIS A 213 -15.44 -0.22 5.09
N GLY A 214 -14.34 -0.97 4.95
CA GLY A 214 -14.32 -2.42 5.24
C GLY A 214 -15.23 -3.27 4.33
N THR A 215 -15.65 -2.74 3.18
CA THR A 215 -16.67 -3.36 2.32
C THR A 215 -16.09 -4.23 1.22
N THR A 216 -14.84 -4.00 0.81
CA THR A 216 -14.28 -4.67 -0.34
C THR A 216 -12.76 -4.82 -0.27
N LEU A 217 -12.24 -5.87 -0.90
CA LEU A 217 -10.82 -6.10 -1.08
C LEU A 217 -10.36 -5.51 -2.41
N GLY A 218 -9.18 -4.91 -2.44
CA GLY A 218 -8.55 -4.45 -3.66
C GLY A 218 -7.08 -4.12 -3.44
N GLY A 219 -6.32 -4.09 -4.53
CA GLY A 219 -4.94 -3.65 -4.55
C GLY A 219 -4.67 -2.81 -5.77
N ILE A 220 -3.62 -2.02 -5.73
CA ILE A 220 -3.15 -1.26 -6.89
C ILE A 220 -1.64 -1.11 -6.85
N ILE A 221 -1.02 -1.23 -8.02
CA ILE A 221 0.39 -0.94 -8.27
C ILE A 221 0.46 0.36 -9.05
N ILE A 222 1.30 1.29 -8.62
CA ILE A 222 1.58 2.54 -9.33
C ILE A 222 3.00 2.48 -9.87
N ASP A 223 3.12 2.65 -11.17
CA ASP A 223 4.41 2.83 -11.86
C ASP A 223 4.77 4.31 -11.82
N GLY A 224 5.87 4.65 -11.16
CA GLY A 224 6.37 6.02 -11.07
C GLY A 224 6.90 6.54 -12.41
N GLY A 225 7.31 5.64 -13.31
CA GLY A 225 7.94 6.00 -14.59
C GLY A 225 9.31 6.65 -14.45
N THR A 226 9.95 6.50 -13.30
CA THR A 226 11.23 7.11 -12.91
C THR A 226 12.41 6.17 -13.15
N PHE A 227 12.21 4.86 -13.06
CA PHE A 227 13.27 3.87 -13.18
C PHE A 227 13.61 3.57 -14.64
N ASP A 228 14.90 3.62 -14.96
CA ASP A 228 15.41 3.28 -16.30
C ASP A 228 15.71 1.77 -16.40
N TRP A 229 14.70 1.02 -16.86
CA TRP A 229 14.73 -0.44 -16.99
C TRP A 229 15.84 -0.90 -17.97
N ALA A 230 16.08 -0.16 -19.04
CA ALA A 230 17.08 -0.50 -20.05
C ALA A 230 18.50 -0.24 -19.54
N LYS A 231 18.73 0.91 -18.90
CA LYS A 231 20.05 1.27 -18.34
C LYS A 231 20.48 0.35 -17.21
N SER A 232 19.54 -0.06 -16.36
CA SER A 232 19.83 -0.99 -15.27
C SER A 232 20.38 -2.34 -15.77
N GLY A 233 19.89 -2.85 -16.90
CA GLY A 233 20.27 -4.14 -17.48
C GLY A 233 19.86 -5.38 -16.66
N LYS A 234 19.21 -5.18 -15.50
CA LYS A 234 18.83 -6.27 -14.59
C LYS A 234 17.47 -6.91 -14.92
N TYR A 235 16.67 -6.30 -15.81
CA TYR A 235 15.29 -6.70 -16.11
C TYR A 235 15.07 -6.92 -17.61
N PRO A 236 15.78 -7.91 -18.23
CA PRO A 236 15.71 -8.12 -19.69
C PRO A 236 14.30 -8.48 -20.16
N TRP A 237 13.46 -9.08 -19.34
CA TRP A 237 12.07 -9.40 -19.67
C TRP A 237 11.16 -8.17 -19.85
N ILE A 238 11.60 -6.98 -19.41
CA ILE A 238 10.92 -5.69 -19.62
C ILE A 238 11.58 -4.91 -20.77
N SER A 239 12.92 -4.89 -20.81
CA SER A 239 13.71 -4.04 -21.71
C SER A 239 14.16 -4.74 -22.99
N GLU A 240 14.13 -6.06 -23.08
CA GLU A 240 14.50 -6.84 -24.27
C GLU A 240 13.27 -7.47 -24.94
N PRO A 241 13.41 -8.00 -26.18
CA PRO A 241 12.30 -8.67 -26.88
C PRO A 241 11.70 -9.81 -26.07
N ASN A 242 10.44 -9.70 -25.69
CA ASN A 242 9.76 -10.69 -24.86
C ASN A 242 9.16 -11.81 -25.74
N PRO A 243 9.59 -13.08 -25.60
CA PRO A 243 9.11 -14.17 -26.44
C PRO A 243 7.63 -14.52 -26.18
N SER A 244 7.12 -14.29 -24.97
CA SER A 244 5.71 -14.50 -24.61
C SER A 244 4.77 -13.45 -25.22
N TYR A 245 5.34 -12.34 -25.75
CA TYR A 245 4.56 -11.26 -26.35
C TYR A 245 5.11 -10.86 -27.73
N HIS A 246 5.31 -11.85 -28.60
CA HIS A 246 5.72 -11.67 -30.01
C HIS A 246 7.00 -10.83 -30.23
N GLY A 247 7.92 -10.83 -29.25
CA GLY A 247 9.16 -10.06 -29.33
C GLY A 247 9.00 -8.56 -29.01
N VAL A 248 7.88 -8.15 -28.44
CA VAL A 248 7.68 -6.77 -27.96
C VAL A 248 8.66 -6.46 -26.83
N ARG A 249 9.28 -5.29 -26.88
CA ARG A 249 9.97 -4.67 -25.73
C ARG A 249 8.99 -3.74 -25.05
N PHE A 250 8.74 -3.97 -23.75
CA PHE A 250 7.79 -3.16 -23.01
C PHE A 250 8.25 -1.72 -22.84
N THR A 251 9.57 -1.49 -22.75
CA THR A 251 10.16 -0.14 -22.76
C THR A 251 9.86 0.64 -24.03
N ASP A 252 9.79 -0.02 -25.19
CA ASP A 252 9.48 0.64 -26.47
C ASP A 252 7.95 0.82 -26.62
N ALA A 253 7.18 -0.19 -26.23
CA ALA A 253 5.72 -0.20 -26.40
C ALA A 253 4.97 0.74 -25.44
N ALA A 254 5.48 0.91 -24.20
CA ALA A 254 4.80 1.64 -23.14
C ALA A 254 5.66 2.76 -22.53
N GLY A 255 6.91 2.92 -22.95
CA GLY A 255 7.79 3.98 -22.45
C GLY A 255 7.91 3.95 -20.93
N LYS A 256 7.53 5.06 -20.29
CA LYS A 256 7.59 5.20 -18.82
C LYS A 256 6.66 4.24 -18.07
N ALA A 257 5.59 3.76 -18.67
CA ALA A 257 4.64 2.82 -18.09
C ALA A 257 5.01 1.34 -18.35
N ALA A 258 6.27 1.05 -18.66
CA ALA A 258 6.75 -0.28 -19.06
C ALA A 258 6.50 -1.33 -17.98
N PHE A 259 6.68 -1.00 -16.71
CA PHE A 259 6.51 -1.94 -15.61
C PHE A 259 5.05 -2.33 -15.42
N ALA A 260 4.15 -1.37 -15.31
CA ALA A 260 2.72 -1.64 -15.18
C ALA A 260 2.18 -2.40 -16.40
N THR A 261 2.64 -2.06 -17.61
CA THR A 261 2.24 -2.73 -18.85
C THR A 261 2.75 -4.18 -18.91
N TYR A 262 3.99 -4.42 -18.48
CA TYR A 262 4.54 -5.78 -18.36
C TYR A 262 3.69 -6.65 -17.42
N ILE A 263 3.37 -6.15 -16.22
CA ILE A 263 2.55 -6.91 -15.27
C ILE A 263 1.16 -7.18 -15.87
N ARG A 264 0.52 -6.20 -16.48
CA ARG A 264 -0.80 -6.36 -17.12
C ARG A 264 -0.78 -7.42 -18.21
N ALA A 265 0.19 -7.31 -19.12
CA ALA A 265 0.26 -8.15 -20.32
C ALA A 265 0.72 -9.59 -20.03
N ILE A 266 1.51 -9.81 -18.97
CA ILE A 266 2.09 -11.11 -18.63
C ILE A 266 1.46 -11.65 -17.34
N LEU A 267 1.79 -11.06 -16.18
CA LEU A 267 1.44 -11.66 -14.89
C LEU A 267 -0.07 -11.64 -14.62
N LEU A 268 -0.72 -10.50 -14.77
CA LEU A 268 -2.17 -10.40 -14.57
C LEU A 268 -2.94 -11.27 -15.58
N ARG A 269 -2.50 -11.26 -16.85
CA ARG A 269 -3.09 -12.10 -17.89
C ARG A 269 -3.04 -13.58 -17.53
N ASP A 270 -1.88 -14.04 -17.05
CA ASP A 270 -1.61 -15.46 -16.88
C ASP A 270 -2.02 -15.99 -15.48
N THR A 271 -1.92 -15.16 -14.42
CA THR A 271 -2.26 -15.54 -13.04
C THR A 271 -3.69 -15.19 -12.64
N GLY A 272 -4.31 -14.19 -13.28
CA GLY A 272 -5.74 -13.94 -13.18
C GLY A 272 -6.20 -13.14 -11.97
N ALA A 273 -5.31 -12.46 -11.23
CA ALA A 273 -5.64 -11.69 -10.03
C ALA A 273 -6.35 -10.35 -10.35
N CYS A 274 -7.31 -10.34 -11.26
CA CYS A 274 -8.02 -9.15 -11.71
C CYS A 274 -9.06 -8.66 -10.69
N ILE A 275 -9.21 -7.34 -10.62
CA ILE A 275 -10.25 -6.70 -9.82
C ILE A 275 -11.62 -6.77 -10.52
N SER A 276 -12.70 -6.83 -9.75
CA SER A 276 -14.07 -6.70 -10.28
C SER A 276 -14.40 -5.23 -10.59
N PRO A 277 -15.16 -4.91 -11.66
CA PRO A 277 -15.61 -3.55 -11.91
C PRO A 277 -16.54 -2.99 -10.81
N PHE A 278 -17.29 -3.83 -10.12
CA PHE A 278 -18.07 -3.43 -8.93
C PHE A 278 -17.16 -3.01 -7.77
N VAL A 279 -16.07 -3.74 -7.56
CA VAL A 279 -15.07 -3.40 -6.54
C VAL A 279 -14.36 -2.10 -6.91
N ALA A 280 -13.93 -1.95 -8.16
CA ALA A 280 -13.30 -0.71 -8.64
C ALA A 280 -14.23 0.50 -8.45
N PHE A 281 -15.52 0.35 -8.70
CA PHE A 281 -16.52 1.40 -8.44
C PHE A 281 -16.62 1.77 -6.95
N LEU A 282 -16.66 0.78 -6.05
CA LEU A 282 -16.69 1.03 -4.60
C LEU A 282 -15.39 1.73 -4.12
N LEU A 283 -14.25 1.34 -4.67
CA LEU A 283 -12.97 1.99 -4.36
C LEU A 283 -12.89 3.43 -4.89
N LEU A 284 -13.49 3.71 -6.07
CA LEU A 284 -13.65 5.07 -6.58
C LEU A 284 -14.46 5.94 -5.63
N GLN A 285 -15.59 5.44 -5.11
CA GLN A 285 -16.39 6.17 -4.13
C GLN A 285 -15.60 6.44 -2.83
N GLY A 286 -14.82 5.47 -2.36
CA GLY A 286 -13.90 5.67 -1.24
C GLY A 286 -12.85 6.74 -1.54
N THR A 287 -12.28 6.73 -2.74
CA THR A 287 -11.26 7.70 -3.17
C THR A 287 -11.82 9.14 -3.16
N GLU A 288 -13.06 9.35 -3.56
CA GLU A 288 -13.68 10.70 -3.65
C GLU A 288 -13.76 11.44 -2.29
N THR A 289 -13.67 10.73 -1.18
CA THR A 289 -13.67 11.31 0.17
C THR A 289 -12.37 11.03 0.94
N LEU A 290 -11.31 10.62 0.26
CA LEU A 290 -10.07 10.19 0.91
C LEU A 290 -9.47 11.30 1.78
N SER A 291 -9.28 12.50 1.24
CA SER A 291 -8.70 13.64 1.96
C SER A 291 -9.51 13.99 3.22
N LEU A 292 -10.84 14.11 3.08
CA LEU A 292 -11.74 14.43 4.19
C LEU A 292 -11.68 13.41 5.33
N ARG A 293 -11.57 12.13 4.97
CA ARG A 293 -11.46 11.04 5.96
C ARG A 293 -10.10 11.07 6.65
N LEU A 294 -9.02 11.24 5.88
CA LEU A 294 -7.65 11.26 6.43
C LEU A 294 -7.43 12.46 7.35
N GLU A 295 -7.94 13.65 7.01
CA GLU A 295 -7.92 14.82 7.89
C GLU A 295 -8.62 14.51 9.22
N ARG A 296 -9.81 13.89 9.20
CA ARG A 296 -10.54 13.51 10.41
C ARG A 296 -9.81 12.41 11.21
N HIS A 297 -9.26 11.40 10.53
CA HIS A 297 -8.42 10.39 11.18
C HIS A 297 -7.23 11.02 11.91
N ALA A 298 -6.49 11.91 11.25
CA ALA A 298 -5.33 12.59 11.82
C ALA A 298 -5.73 13.50 13.01
N GLU A 299 -6.82 14.27 12.87
CA GLU A 299 -7.34 15.12 13.95
C GLU A 299 -7.73 14.31 15.20
N ASN A 300 -8.49 13.22 15.00
CA ASN A 300 -8.90 12.34 16.09
C ASN A 300 -7.68 11.66 16.73
N THR A 301 -6.74 11.18 15.92
CA THR A 301 -5.51 10.54 16.41
C THR A 301 -4.73 11.46 17.33
N LYS A 302 -4.52 12.73 16.92
CA LYS A 302 -3.81 13.71 17.75
C LYS A 302 -4.43 13.87 19.13
N LYS A 303 -5.77 13.94 19.21
CA LYS A 303 -6.50 14.08 20.48
C LYS A 303 -6.45 12.79 21.33
N VAL A 304 -6.50 11.62 20.68
CA VAL A 304 -6.34 10.33 21.36
C VAL A 304 -4.93 10.17 21.93
N LEU A 305 -3.89 10.58 21.17
CA LEU A 305 -2.51 10.54 21.65
C LEU A 305 -2.33 11.44 22.88
N GLU A 306 -2.83 12.68 22.82
CA GLU A 306 -2.80 13.61 23.96
C GLU A 306 -3.46 13.02 25.21
N TYR A 307 -4.63 12.36 25.04
CA TYR A 307 -5.32 11.67 26.12
C TYR A 307 -4.51 10.50 26.68
N LEU A 308 -4.00 9.61 25.81
CA LEU A 308 -3.29 8.39 26.23
C LEU A 308 -1.95 8.68 26.93
N VAL A 309 -1.19 9.66 26.44
CA VAL A 309 0.12 10.05 27.02
C VAL A 309 -0.03 10.50 28.48
N HIS A 310 -1.18 11.08 28.85
CA HIS A 310 -1.45 11.55 30.21
C HIS A 310 -2.25 10.57 31.07
N HIS A 311 -2.68 9.43 30.51
CA HIS A 311 -3.54 8.51 31.22
C HIS A 311 -2.75 7.64 32.25
N PRO A 312 -3.18 7.54 33.54
CA PRO A 312 -2.41 6.89 34.61
C PRO A 312 -2.17 5.38 34.37
N LEU A 313 -3.01 4.68 33.59
CA LEU A 313 -2.87 3.26 33.28
C LEU A 313 -2.10 3.01 31.96
N VAL A 314 -1.66 4.04 31.24
CA VAL A 314 -0.80 3.90 30.09
C VAL A 314 0.67 3.91 30.54
N GLU A 315 1.44 2.96 30.05
CA GLU A 315 2.87 2.85 30.29
C GLU A 315 3.67 3.61 29.24
N LYS A 316 3.35 3.39 27.95
CA LYS A 316 4.01 4.03 26.83
C LYS A 316 3.08 4.10 25.61
N VAL A 317 3.21 5.16 24.83
CA VAL A 317 2.56 5.32 23.51
C VAL A 317 3.63 5.33 22.43
N TYR A 318 3.42 4.58 21.34
CA TYR A 318 4.34 4.50 20.21
C TYR A 318 3.71 5.20 19.01
N HIS A 319 4.11 6.45 18.78
CA HIS A 319 3.65 7.22 17.63
C HIS A 319 4.72 8.23 17.20
N PRO A 320 5.03 8.32 15.89
CA PRO A 320 6.15 9.14 15.42
C PRO A 320 5.93 10.67 15.54
N SER A 321 4.70 11.12 15.80
CA SER A 321 4.45 12.55 16.10
C SER A 321 4.88 12.98 17.50
N LEU A 322 5.22 12.04 18.40
CA LEU A 322 5.70 12.36 19.73
C LEU A 322 7.19 12.75 19.67
N GLU A 323 7.56 13.82 20.38
CA GLU A 323 8.92 14.40 20.33
C GLU A 323 10.03 13.42 20.77
N ASP A 324 9.71 12.46 21.63
CA ASP A 324 10.63 11.43 22.11
C ASP A 324 10.73 10.19 21.21
N HIS A 325 9.94 10.15 20.12
CA HIS A 325 10.00 9.04 19.16
C HIS A 325 11.25 9.16 18.28
N PRO A 326 12.01 8.06 18.04
CA PRO A 326 13.22 8.11 17.23
C PRO A 326 12.99 8.64 15.80
N ASP A 327 11.82 8.42 15.23
CA ASP A 327 11.49 8.84 13.86
C ASP A 327 10.75 10.18 13.80
N HIS A 328 10.71 10.94 14.91
CA HIS A 328 9.99 12.22 14.95
C HIS A 328 10.43 13.18 13.82
N ALA A 329 11.72 13.30 13.59
CA ALA A 329 12.24 14.16 12.52
C ALA A 329 11.83 13.71 11.11
N LEU A 330 11.72 12.41 10.87
CA LEU A 330 11.23 11.85 9.61
C LEU A 330 9.72 12.04 9.47
N TYR A 331 8.98 11.95 10.57
CA TYR A 331 7.56 12.27 10.58
C TYR A 331 7.29 13.72 10.18
N GLU A 332 7.98 14.67 10.79
CA GLU A 332 7.87 16.09 10.42
C GLU A 332 8.25 16.35 8.95
N LYS A 333 9.24 15.61 8.43
CA LYS A 333 9.69 15.71 7.03
C LYS A 333 8.66 15.18 6.04
N TYR A 334 8.09 13.99 6.29
CA TYR A 334 7.30 13.25 5.30
C TYR A 334 5.79 13.37 5.47
N PHE A 335 5.30 13.74 6.66
CA PHE A 335 3.87 13.76 6.97
C PHE A 335 3.37 15.15 7.43
N PRO A 336 3.52 16.20 6.60
CA PRO A 336 3.11 17.57 6.98
C PRO A 336 1.60 17.70 7.21
N ASN A 337 0.80 16.79 6.65
CA ASN A 337 -0.66 16.74 6.84
C ASN A 337 -1.08 15.84 8.03
N GLY A 338 -0.12 15.40 8.84
CA GLY A 338 -0.35 14.40 9.88
C GLY A 338 -0.38 13.00 9.32
N GLY A 339 -0.63 12.01 10.17
CA GLY A 339 -0.68 10.60 9.78
C GLY A 339 -0.62 9.68 10.97
N GLY A 340 -0.53 8.36 10.72
CA GLY A 340 -0.33 7.37 11.76
C GLY A 340 -1.57 7.11 12.62
N SER A 341 -2.78 7.14 12.05
CA SER A 341 -3.99 6.80 12.81
C SER A 341 -4.05 5.32 13.26
N ILE A 342 -3.04 4.55 12.88
CA ILE A 342 -2.81 3.17 13.35
C ILE A 342 -1.52 3.20 14.15
N PHE A 343 -1.61 2.93 15.44
CA PHE A 343 -0.47 2.97 16.35
C PHE A 343 -0.67 2.01 17.53
N THR A 344 0.36 1.84 18.36
CA THR A 344 0.33 0.99 19.53
C THR A 344 0.56 1.79 20.81
N PHE A 345 0.06 1.24 21.92
CA PHE A 345 0.42 1.68 23.25
C PHE A 345 0.49 0.47 24.20
N ASP A 346 1.30 0.60 25.24
CA ASP A 346 1.41 -0.38 26.31
C ASP A 346 0.57 0.07 27.50
N ILE A 347 -0.33 -0.81 27.96
CA ILE A 347 -1.09 -0.58 29.20
C ILE A 347 -0.28 -1.10 30.38
N LYS A 348 -0.39 -0.45 31.56
CA LYS A 348 0.24 -0.94 32.77
C LYS A 348 -0.34 -2.29 33.18
N GLY A 349 0.54 -3.23 33.49
CA GLY A 349 0.19 -4.61 33.80
C GLY A 349 0.71 -5.58 32.75
N GLY A 350 -0.09 -6.53 32.36
CA GLY A 350 0.28 -7.56 31.38
C GLY A 350 -0.84 -7.85 30.39
N LYS A 351 -0.80 -9.05 29.84
CA LYS A 351 -1.78 -9.55 28.86
C LYS A 351 -3.23 -9.49 29.40
N GLU A 352 -3.44 -9.80 30.68
CA GLU A 352 -4.79 -9.84 31.26
C GLU A 352 -5.40 -8.43 31.34
N GLU A 353 -4.60 -7.42 31.69
CA GLU A 353 -5.00 -6.02 31.67
C GLU A 353 -5.34 -5.54 30.26
N ALA A 354 -4.50 -5.88 29.28
CA ALA A 354 -4.77 -5.57 27.86
C ALA A 354 -6.08 -6.21 27.38
N PHE A 355 -6.35 -7.45 27.76
CA PHE A 355 -7.59 -8.13 27.40
C PHE A 355 -8.81 -7.49 28.08
N ARG A 356 -8.75 -7.16 29.38
CA ARG A 356 -9.85 -6.48 30.08
C ARG A 356 -10.14 -5.11 29.45
N PHE A 357 -9.09 -4.35 29.11
CA PHE A 357 -9.25 -3.08 28.40
C PHE A 357 -10.00 -3.27 27.07
N ILE A 358 -9.53 -4.19 26.22
CA ILE A 358 -10.13 -4.45 24.91
C ILE A 358 -11.59 -4.91 25.04
N ASP A 359 -11.86 -5.83 25.95
CA ASP A 359 -13.22 -6.38 26.17
C ASP A 359 -14.17 -5.34 26.80
N GLY A 360 -13.64 -4.31 27.44
CA GLY A 360 -14.41 -3.19 28.01
C GLY A 360 -14.91 -2.17 26.98
N LEU A 361 -14.30 -2.15 25.77
CA LEU A 361 -14.67 -1.22 24.70
C LEU A 361 -16.03 -1.57 24.08
N LYS A 362 -16.75 -0.56 23.59
CA LYS A 362 -18.11 -0.71 23.01
C LYS A 362 -18.20 -0.18 21.59
N ILE A 363 -17.41 0.83 21.25
CA ILE A 363 -17.35 1.45 19.92
C ILE A 363 -16.24 0.80 19.09
N PHE A 364 -15.05 0.64 19.68
CA PHE A 364 -13.95 -0.04 19.01
C PHE A 364 -14.30 -1.49 18.70
N SER A 365 -14.22 -1.88 17.45
CA SER A 365 -14.45 -3.26 17.03
C SER A 365 -13.16 -4.08 17.17
N LEU A 366 -13.22 -5.20 17.89
CA LEU A 366 -12.12 -6.16 17.99
C LEU A 366 -12.09 -7.03 16.74
N LEU A 367 -11.14 -6.78 15.83
CA LEU A 367 -10.99 -7.51 14.57
C LEU A 367 -9.63 -7.29 13.91
N ALA A 368 -9.27 -8.20 13.01
CA ALA A 368 -8.01 -8.17 12.25
C ALA A 368 -8.09 -7.26 11.01
N ASN A 369 -8.41 -5.99 11.19
CA ASN A 369 -8.35 -4.97 10.14
C ASN A 369 -7.77 -3.66 10.70
N VAL A 370 -7.56 -2.67 9.83
CA VAL A 370 -7.11 -1.31 10.14
C VAL A 370 -7.62 -0.34 9.07
N ALA A 371 -7.54 0.96 9.34
CA ALA A 371 -7.82 1.99 8.33
C ALA A 371 -9.28 2.00 7.85
N ASP A 372 -10.20 1.66 8.72
CA ASP A 372 -11.64 1.79 8.53
C ASP A 372 -12.12 3.16 9.08
N VAL A 373 -13.22 3.68 8.57
CA VAL A 373 -13.89 4.87 9.15
C VAL A 373 -14.36 4.63 10.57
N LYS A 374 -14.51 3.37 11.00
CA LYS A 374 -14.81 2.96 12.37
C LYS A 374 -13.54 2.65 13.12
N SER A 375 -13.50 3.01 14.41
CA SER A 375 -12.40 2.69 15.30
C SER A 375 -12.27 1.20 15.55
N LEU A 376 -11.04 0.68 15.46
CA LEU A 376 -10.74 -0.74 15.59
C LEU A 376 -9.64 -0.96 16.63
N VAL A 377 -9.66 -2.13 17.26
CA VAL A 377 -8.68 -2.55 18.27
C VAL A 377 -8.26 -4.00 18.06
N ILE A 378 -7.02 -4.32 18.40
CA ILE A 378 -6.55 -5.71 18.46
C ILE A 378 -5.37 -5.83 19.43
N HIS A 379 -5.16 -7.04 19.95
CA HIS A 379 -3.97 -7.42 20.72
C HIS A 379 -2.96 -8.09 19.79
N PRO A 380 -1.89 -7.41 19.34
CA PRO A 380 -0.99 -7.93 18.29
C PRO A 380 -0.33 -9.25 18.64
N ALA A 381 0.21 -9.37 19.88
CA ALA A 381 0.99 -10.54 20.31
C ALA A 381 0.22 -11.87 20.23
N THR A 382 -1.11 -11.84 20.44
CA THR A 382 -1.93 -13.08 20.41
C THR A 382 -2.72 -13.27 19.11
N THR A 383 -2.60 -12.35 18.14
CA THR A 383 -3.40 -12.37 16.91
C THR A 383 -2.54 -12.15 15.68
N THR A 384 -2.33 -10.92 15.25
CA THR A 384 -1.63 -10.59 13.98
C THR A 384 -0.15 -10.98 13.97
N HIS A 385 0.47 -11.15 15.13
CA HIS A 385 1.88 -11.50 15.29
C HIS A 385 2.06 -12.78 16.14
N SER A 386 1.02 -13.59 16.30
CA SER A 386 1.02 -14.81 17.12
C SER A 386 1.97 -15.92 16.61
N GLN A 387 2.49 -15.78 15.40
CA GLN A 387 3.48 -16.72 14.82
C GLN A 387 4.92 -16.40 15.27
N LEU A 388 5.16 -15.18 15.82
CA LEU A 388 6.47 -14.76 16.28
C LEU A 388 6.78 -15.37 17.65
N THR A 389 8.05 -15.69 17.87
CA THR A 389 8.57 -16.07 19.18
C THR A 389 8.62 -14.84 20.10
N GLU A 390 8.76 -15.06 21.41
CA GLU A 390 8.89 -13.94 22.38
C GLU A 390 10.03 -13.00 22.03
N SER A 391 11.19 -13.54 21.62
CA SER A 391 12.34 -12.72 21.22
C SER A 391 12.07 -11.91 19.94
N GLU A 392 11.31 -12.46 19.00
CA GLU A 392 10.93 -11.75 17.77
C GLU A 392 9.87 -10.67 18.06
N LEU A 393 8.94 -10.93 18.99
CA LEU A 393 7.99 -9.92 19.45
C LEU A 393 8.70 -8.74 20.13
N GLU A 394 9.65 -9.02 21.02
CA GLU A 394 10.47 -7.97 21.66
C GLU A 394 11.26 -7.14 20.63
N GLN A 395 11.87 -7.81 19.63
CA GLN A 395 12.57 -7.11 18.54
C GLN A 395 11.65 -6.27 17.67
N ALA A 396 10.37 -6.66 17.56
CA ALA A 396 9.34 -5.90 16.86
C ALA A 396 8.71 -4.80 17.74
N GLY A 397 9.15 -4.65 19.01
CA GLY A 397 8.58 -3.70 19.98
C GLY A 397 7.14 -4.05 20.38
N ILE A 398 6.79 -5.34 20.37
CA ILE A 398 5.45 -5.84 20.74
C ILE A 398 5.56 -6.60 22.05
N HIS A 399 4.96 -6.06 23.10
CA HIS A 399 4.93 -6.66 24.44
C HIS A 399 3.61 -7.38 24.70
N GLN A 400 3.51 -8.11 25.82
CA GLN A 400 2.28 -8.81 26.21
C GLN A 400 1.15 -7.86 26.64
N ASN A 401 1.48 -6.60 26.95
CA ASN A 401 0.54 -5.53 27.28
C ASN A 401 0.34 -4.52 26.15
N THR A 402 0.86 -4.80 24.94
CA THR A 402 0.72 -3.93 23.78
C THR A 402 -0.66 -4.05 23.16
N ILE A 403 -1.32 -2.92 22.94
CA ILE A 403 -2.62 -2.79 22.27
C ILE A 403 -2.42 -1.97 21.00
N ARG A 404 -2.96 -2.43 19.86
CA ARG A 404 -2.99 -1.65 18.62
C ARG A 404 -4.36 -1.05 18.41
N LEU A 405 -4.40 0.26 18.20
CA LEU A 405 -5.58 1.01 17.80
C LEU A 405 -5.51 1.38 16.31
N SER A 406 -6.67 1.47 15.68
CA SER A 406 -6.90 2.14 14.42
C SER A 406 -8.02 3.14 14.65
N ILE A 407 -7.66 4.41 14.73
CA ILE A 407 -8.59 5.49 15.10
C ILE A 407 -9.47 5.83 13.91
N GLY A 408 -10.77 5.80 14.10
CA GLY A 408 -11.78 6.09 13.10
C GLY A 408 -12.17 7.57 13.01
N THR A 409 -13.31 7.81 12.38
CA THR A 409 -13.82 9.16 12.10
C THR A 409 -15.03 9.54 12.96
N GLU A 410 -15.32 8.77 14.00
CA GLU A 410 -16.40 9.04 14.96
C GLU A 410 -16.15 10.37 15.68
N HIS A 411 -17.14 10.85 16.45
CA HIS A 411 -16.97 12.04 17.28
C HIS A 411 -15.90 11.76 18.35
N ILE A 412 -14.96 12.67 18.51
CA ILE A 412 -13.81 12.47 19.40
C ILE A 412 -14.21 12.20 20.86
N ASP A 413 -15.25 12.88 21.35
CA ASP A 413 -15.71 12.70 22.73
C ASP A 413 -16.23 11.27 22.95
N ASP A 414 -16.85 10.65 21.94
CA ASP A 414 -17.33 9.27 22.01
C ASP A 414 -16.16 8.28 21.96
N ILE A 415 -15.12 8.56 21.15
CA ILE A 415 -13.88 7.76 21.13
C ILE A 415 -13.21 7.78 22.51
N ILE A 416 -13.04 8.97 23.10
CA ILE A 416 -12.42 9.11 24.43
C ILE A 416 -13.27 8.44 25.51
N ALA A 417 -14.59 8.62 25.49
CA ALA A 417 -15.49 7.96 26.44
C ALA A 417 -15.44 6.43 26.33
N ASP A 418 -15.21 5.90 25.14
CA ASP A 418 -15.06 4.45 24.95
C ASP A 418 -13.70 3.93 25.45
N LEU A 419 -12.62 4.70 25.24
CA LEU A 419 -11.33 4.38 25.85
C LEU A 419 -11.41 4.37 27.39
N GLU A 420 -12.16 5.32 27.99
CA GLU A 420 -12.44 5.31 29.42
C GLU A 420 -13.22 4.07 29.88
N ASN A 421 -14.19 3.57 29.08
CA ASN A 421 -14.86 2.29 29.37
C ASN A 421 -13.85 1.13 29.40
N GLY A 422 -12.89 1.11 28.47
CA GLY A 422 -11.81 0.12 28.44
C GLY A 422 -10.95 0.20 29.69
N PHE A 423 -10.48 1.39 30.07
CA PHE A 423 -9.66 1.58 31.27
C PHE A 423 -10.43 1.27 32.60
N ALA A 424 -11.72 1.54 32.64
CA ALA A 424 -12.54 1.22 33.80
C ALA A 424 -12.73 -0.30 34.02
N ALA A 425 -12.45 -1.14 33.04
CA ALA A 425 -12.50 -2.59 33.11
C ALA A 425 -11.17 -3.21 33.63
N VAL A 426 -10.10 -2.43 33.70
CA VAL A 426 -8.77 -2.87 34.18
C VAL A 426 -8.64 -2.79 35.65
#